data_c29f7705ec6bf65e42643d798012c5a7
#
_entry.id   c29f7705ec6bf65e42643d798012c5a7
#
_cell.length_a   1.000
_cell.length_b   1.000
_cell.length_c   1.000
_cell.angle_alpha   90.00
_cell.angle_beta   90.00
_cell.angle_gamma   90.00
#
_symmetry.space_group_name_H-M   'P 1'
#
loop_
_entity.id
_entity.type
_entity.pdbx_description
1 polymer ?
#
loop_
_entity_poly.entity_id
_entity_poly.type
_entity_poly.pdbx_seq_one_letter_code
_entity_poly.pdbx_strand_id
1 'polypeptide(L)'
;MNFEALVKHISTIQNTLQAQAAHAVNLALTSRNWLMGCYIVEFEQNGEDRAAYGEQLLKKLEQRLKTKGLNERRFREFRRLYLVYPQLKEPVTQYIASQIQIRQSLTAEFTEPIRRLVTAESENGVWKLSTEYPQTETWMIPADRLFNRLSSTHLNTISGIENPVKRAFYEMETIRGCWSVKELERQIASLYYERSGLSKNKEALSALVQQQATLLQPKDV
;
A
#
# COMPACT_ATOMS: atom_id res chain seq x y z
N MET A 1 -30.61 -25.77 19.54
CA MET A 1 -29.72 -25.61 18.36
C MET A 1 -29.50 -27.02 17.81
N ASN A 2 -29.80 -27.24 16.52
CA ASN A 2 -29.50 -28.54 15.89
C ASN A 2 -28.04 -28.58 15.39
N PHE A 3 -27.56 -29.77 15.01
CA PHE A 3 -26.18 -29.99 14.58
C PHE A 3 -25.81 -29.13 13.34
N GLU A 4 -26.72 -29.01 12.37
CA GLU A 4 -26.52 -28.20 11.18
C GLU A 4 -26.33 -26.70 11.50
N ALA A 5 -27.11 -26.16 12.43
CA ALA A 5 -26.96 -24.79 12.90
C ALA A 5 -25.60 -24.58 13.61
N LEU A 6 -25.14 -25.59 14.39
CA LEU A 6 -23.81 -25.55 15.03
C LEU A 6 -22.71 -25.49 13.98
N VAL A 7 -22.75 -26.37 12.97
CA VAL A 7 -21.76 -26.40 11.86
C VAL A 7 -21.74 -25.06 11.13
N LYS A 8 -22.92 -24.50 10.80
CA LYS A 8 -23.03 -23.20 10.13
C LYS A 8 -22.40 -22.07 10.97
N HIS A 9 -22.70 -22.02 12.29
CA HIS A 9 -22.13 -20.98 13.15
C HIS A 9 -20.61 -21.09 13.27
N ILE A 10 -20.07 -22.28 13.46
CA ILE A 10 -18.62 -22.51 13.54
C ILE A 10 -17.95 -22.10 12.23
N SER A 11 -18.49 -22.53 11.08
CA SER A 11 -17.96 -22.16 9.77
C SER A 11 -17.99 -20.65 9.53
N THR A 12 -19.07 -19.98 9.91
CA THR A 12 -19.19 -18.52 9.79
C THR A 12 -18.16 -17.82 10.65
N ILE A 13 -18.02 -18.20 11.91
CA ILE A 13 -17.02 -17.60 12.83
C ILE A 13 -15.61 -17.79 12.27
N GLN A 14 -15.28 -19.03 11.86
CA GLN A 14 -13.97 -19.35 11.30
C GLN A 14 -13.65 -18.47 10.09
N ASN A 15 -14.53 -18.45 9.11
CA ASN A 15 -14.30 -17.72 7.86
C ASN A 15 -14.20 -16.19 8.09
N THR A 16 -15.08 -15.63 8.93
CA THR A 16 -15.11 -14.20 9.21
C THR A 16 -13.85 -13.75 9.93
N LEU A 17 -13.48 -14.45 11.01
CA LEU A 17 -12.31 -14.06 11.79
C LEU A 17 -10.99 -14.31 11.05
N GLN A 18 -10.92 -15.35 10.24
CA GLN A 18 -9.77 -15.63 9.40
C GLN A 18 -9.58 -14.54 8.33
N ALA A 19 -10.67 -14.09 7.69
CA ALA A 19 -10.63 -13.01 6.73
C ALA A 19 -10.21 -11.68 7.37
N GLN A 20 -10.74 -11.36 8.57
CA GLN A 20 -10.34 -10.17 9.32
C GLN A 20 -8.85 -10.21 9.69
N ALA A 21 -8.34 -11.35 10.17
CA ALA A 21 -6.92 -11.50 10.49
C ALA A 21 -6.03 -11.30 9.26
N ALA A 22 -6.39 -11.91 8.12
CA ALA A 22 -5.67 -11.74 6.87
C ALA A 22 -5.65 -10.26 6.41
N HIS A 23 -6.79 -9.58 6.50
CA HIS A 23 -6.90 -8.16 6.19
C HIS A 23 -6.02 -7.29 7.10
N ALA A 24 -6.06 -7.51 8.42
CA ALA A 24 -5.22 -6.78 9.38
C ALA A 24 -3.73 -6.97 9.10
N VAL A 25 -3.30 -8.19 8.77
CA VAL A 25 -1.91 -8.48 8.38
C VAL A 25 -1.54 -7.71 7.10
N ASN A 26 -2.41 -7.66 6.11
CA ASN A 26 -2.16 -6.92 4.87
C ASN A 26 -2.00 -5.42 5.12
N LEU A 27 -2.86 -4.81 5.93
CA LEU A 27 -2.75 -3.39 6.29
C LEU A 27 -1.43 -3.10 7.01
N ALA A 28 -1.05 -3.96 7.97
CA ALA A 28 0.20 -3.84 8.71
C ALA A 28 1.43 -3.95 7.78
N LEU A 29 1.43 -4.91 6.87
CA LEU A 29 2.52 -5.10 5.90
C LEU A 29 2.61 -3.94 4.91
N THR A 30 1.49 -3.45 4.41
CA THR A 30 1.45 -2.29 3.49
C THR A 30 1.99 -1.05 4.18
N SER A 31 1.51 -0.75 5.39
CA SER A 31 1.98 0.39 6.18
C SER A 31 3.47 0.31 6.47
N ARG A 32 3.96 -0.86 6.91
CA ARG A 32 5.39 -1.09 7.17
C ARG A 32 6.24 -0.84 5.93
N ASN A 33 5.86 -1.43 4.80
CA ASN A 33 6.63 -1.35 3.57
C ASN A 33 6.65 0.07 3.01
N TRP A 34 5.51 0.76 3.06
CA TRP A 34 5.39 2.15 2.64
C TRP A 34 6.23 3.09 3.52
N LEU A 35 6.18 2.94 4.86
CA LEU A 35 6.99 3.73 5.79
C LEU A 35 8.48 3.49 5.60
N MET A 36 8.92 2.25 5.40
CA MET A 36 10.33 1.97 5.10
C MET A 36 10.76 2.66 3.82
N GLY A 37 9.91 2.67 2.79
CA GLY A 37 10.15 3.41 1.55
C GLY A 37 10.26 4.91 1.77
N CYS A 38 9.37 5.46 2.60
CA CYS A 38 9.38 6.87 3.01
C CYS A 38 10.72 7.26 3.62
N TYR A 39 11.17 6.55 4.66
CA TYR A 39 12.45 6.85 5.32
C TYR A 39 13.66 6.71 4.41
N ILE A 40 13.67 5.73 3.51
CA ILE A 40 14.76 5.58 2.53
C ILE A 40 14.80 6.81 1.63
N VAL A 41 13.67 7.24 1.08
CA VAL A 41 13.61 8.39 0.18
C VAL A 41 13.98 9.69 0.91
N GLU A 42 13.51 9.88 2.13
CA GLU A 42 13.85 11.06 2.93
C GLU A 42 15.34 11.12 3.26
N PHE A 43 15.91 10.00 3.63
CA PHE A 43 17.36 9.94 3.84
C PHE A 43 18.14 10.28 2.56
N GLU A 44 17.70 9.77 1.40
CA GLU A 44 18.31 10.08 0.11
C GLU A 44 18.19 11.58 -0.26
N GLN A 45 17.11 12.23 0.15
CA GLN A 45 16.85 13.64 -0.21
C GLN A 45 17.45 14.65 0.78
N ASN A 46 17.38 14.35 2.08
CA ASN A 46 17.65 15.32 3.14
C ASN A 46 18.75 14.87 4.11
N GLY A 47 19.33 13.67 3.95
CA GLY A 47 20.34 13.14 4.87
C GLY A 47 21.65 13.91 4.79
N GLU A 48 22.20 14.34 5.95
CA GLU A 48 23.51 14.98 6.07
C GLU A 48 24.63 14.07 5.53
N ASP A 49 24.47 12.76 5.68
CA ASP A 49 25.42 11.72 5.25
C ASP A 49 25.18 11.24 3.79
N ARG A 50 24.36 11.95 3.02
CA ARG A 50 23.99 11.54 1.66
C ARG A 50 25.21 11.19 0.78
N ALA A 51 26.25 12.00 0.83
CA ALA A 51 27.49 11.79 0.07
C ALA A 51 28.23 10.51 0.50
N ALA A 52 28.15 10.14 1.78
CA ALA A 52 28.84 8.97 2.33
C ALA A 52 28.17 7.64 1.94
N TYR A 53 26.89 7.64 1.71
CA TYR A 53 26.11 6.41 1.44
C TYR A 53 25.76 6.22 -0.04
N GLY A 54 25.42 7.28 -0.77
CA GLY A 54 25.18 7.28 -2.22
C GLY A 54 24.43 6.02 -2.74
N GLU A 55 24.89 5.49 -3.86
CA GLU A 55 24.31 4.30 -4.50
C GLU A 55 24.37 3.01 -3.66
N GLN A 56 25.22 2.97 -2.63
CA GLN A 56 25.37 1.79 -1.78
C GLN A 56 24.45 1.78 -0.55
N LEU A 57 23.57 2.79 -0.38
CA LEU A 57 22.70 2.91 0.80
C LEU A 57 21.94 1.62 1.10
N LEU A 58 21.22 1.09 0.11
CA LEU A 58 20.36 -0.09 0.30
C LEU A 58 21.16 -1.34 0.69
N LYS A 59 22.35 -1.50 0.11
CA LYS A 59 23.27 -2.59 0.44
C LYS A 59 23.81 -2.45 1.87
N LYS A 60 24.17 -1.24 2.28
CA LYS A 60 24.61 -0.96 3.64
C LYS A 60 23.49 -1.18 4.67
N LEU A 61 22.25 -0.82 4.34
CA LEU A 61 21.09 -1.11 5.18
C LEU A 61 20.90 -2.62 5.38
N GLU A 62 20.98 -3.42 4.32
CA GLU A 62 20.91 -4.88 4.41
C GLU A 62 21.99 -5.44 5.34
N GLN A 63 23.23 -5.01 5.15
CA GLN A 63 24.38 -5.48 5.96
C GLN A 63 24.27 -5.10 7.44
N ARG A 64 23.70 -3.93 7.74
CA ARG A 64 23.56 -3.42 9.09
C ARG A 64 22.39 -4.02 9.85
N LEU A 65 21.24 -4.15 9.19
CA LEU A 65 20.00 -4.64 9.80
C LEU A 65 20.01 -6.16 10.00
N LYS A 66 20.59 -6.92 9.07
CA LYS A 66 20.70 -8.41 9.12
C LYS A 66 19.37 -9.10 9.45
N THR A 67 18.25 -8.49 9.07
CA THR A 67 16.90 -8.98 9.38
C THR A 67 16.41 -9.87 8.26
N LYS A 68 15.94 -11.09 8.59
CA LYS A 68 15.38 -12.01 7.59
C LYS A 68 14.22 -11.35 6.82
N GLY A 69 14.31 -11.38 5.50
CA GLY A 69 13.30 -10.80 4.60
C GLY A 69 13.48 -9.32 4.29
N LEU A 70 14.48 -8.65 4.87
CA LEU A 70 14.90 -7.30 4.49
C LEU A 70 16.25 -7.39 3.75
N ASN A 71 16.23 -7.16 2.45
CA ASN A 71 17.38 -7.16 1.59
C ASN A 71 17.34 -5.99 0.62
N GLU A 72 18.44 -5.74 -0.09
CA GLU A 72 18.55 -4.64 -1.05
C GLU A 72 17.41 -4.60 -2.06
N ARG A 73 16.99 -5.77 -2.59
CA ARG A 73 15.86 -5.86 -3.52
C ARG A 73 14.56 -5.37 -2.88
N ARG A 74 14.27 -5.80 -1.64
CA ARG A 74 13.07 -5.38 -0.90
C ARG A 74 13.09 -3.88 -0.60
N PHE A 75 14.24 -3.32 -0.25
CA PHE A 75 14.35 -1.88 -0.03
C PHE A 75 14.09 -1.08 -1.31
N ARG A 76 14.55 -1.56 -2.49
CA ARG A 76 14.17 -0.96 -3.78
C ARG A 76 12.66 -1.04 -4.03
N GLU A 77 12.03 -2.17 -3.72
CA GLU A 77 10.59 -2.35 -3.86
C GLU A 77 9.83 -1.39 -2.94
N PHE A 78 10.24 -1.22 -1.68
CA PHE A 78 9.62 -0.29 -0.72
C PHE A 78 9.80 1.16 -1.14
N ARG A 79 11.01 1.54 -1.57
CA ARG A 79 11.30 2.86 -2.11
C ARG A 79 10.38 3.18 -3.30
N ARG A 80 10.23 2.25 -4.22
CA ARG A 80 9.32 2.39 -5.37
C ARG A 80 7.86 2.51 -4.94
N LEU A 81 7.43 1.69 -3.99
CA LEU A 81 6.07 1.74 -3.44
C LEU A 81 5.72 3.13 -2.91
N TYR A 82 6.62 3.73 -2.13
CA TYR A 82 6.44 5.09 -1.63
C TYR A 82 6.37 6.13 -2.74
N LEU A 83 7.29 6.07 -3.71
CA LEU A 83 7.33 7.04 -4.82
C LEU A 83 6.12 6.94 -5.75
N VAL A 84 5.58 5.74 -5.93
CA VAL A 84 4.43 5.49 -6.83
C VAL A 84 3.10 5.77 -6.14
N TYR A 85 3.01 5.55 -4.83
CA TYR A 85 1.77 5.68 -4.05
C TYR A 85 1.90 6.65 -2.88
N PRO A 86 2.25 7.90 -3.14
CA PRO A 86 2.35 8.91 -2.07
C PRO A 86 1.00 9.20 -1.41
N GLN A 87 -0.10 9.01 -2.15
CA GLN A 87 -1.48 9.15 -1.64
C GLN A 87 -1.80 8.18 -0.51
N LEU A 88 -1.05 7.10 -0.31
CA LEU A 88 -1.22 6.20 0.83
C LEU A 88 -0.79 6.82 2.17
N LYS A 89 -0.19 8.02 2.17
CA LYS A 89 0.22 8.71 3.41
C LYS A 89 -0.92 8.77 4.41
N GLU A 90 -2.06 9.28 3.99
CA GLU A 90 -3.22 9.49 4.89
C GLU A 90 -3.75 8.17 5.48
N PRO A 91 -4.15 7.14 4.69
CA PRO A 91 -4.66 5.90 5.26
C PRO A 91 -3.61 5.15 6.09
N VAL A 92 -2.32 5.21 5.73
CA VAL A 92 -1.24 4.62 6.54
C VAL A 92 -1.12 5.32 7.88
N THR A 93 -1.16 6.66 7.91
CA THR A 93 -1.07 7.45 9.14
C THR A 93 -2.26 7.15 10.06
N GLN A 94 -3.48 7.13 9.52
CA GLN A 94 -4.70 6.80 10.27
C GLN A 94 -4.65 5.38 10.83
N TYR A 95 -4.21 4.41 10.03
CA TYR A 95 -4.04 3.03 10.50
C TYR A 95 -3.05 2.94 11.66
N ILE A 96 -1.88 3.57 11.56
CA ILE A 96 -0.88 3.56 12.64
C ILE A 96 -1.42 4.25 13.88
N ALA A 97 -2.08 5.41 13.74
CA ALA A 97 -2.69 6.13 14.87
C ALA A 97 -3.73 5.27 15.60
N SER A 98 -4.58 4.56 14.87
CA SER A 98 -5.56 3.64 15.46
C SER A 98 -4.90 2.50 16.25
N GLN A 99 -3.80 1.94 15.75
CA GLN A 99 -3.07 0.89 16.45
C GLN A 99 -2.39 1.39 17.74
N ILE A 100 -1.90 2.63 17.75
CA ILE A 100 -1.31 3.26 18.94
C ILE A 100 -2.38 3.46 20.02
N GLN A 101 -3.55 3.97 19.66
CA GLN A 101 -4.66 4.18 20.60
C GLN A 101 -5.11 2.87 21.27
N ILE A 102 -5.22 1.78 20.48
CA ILE A 102 -5.57 0.45 21.00
C ILE A 102 -4.49 -0.04 21.98
N ARG A 103 -3.22 0.18 21.69
CA ARG A 103 -2.12 -0.23 22.57
C ARG A 103 -2.00 0.61 23.83
N GLN A 104 -2.27 1.89 23.78
CA GLN A 104 -2.28 2.77 24.97
C GLN A 104 -3.31 2.34 26.00
N SER A 105 -4.41 1.71 25.57
CA SER A 105 -5.38 1.12 26.48
C SER A 105 -4.92 -0.20 27.11
N LEU A 106 -3.88 -0.85 26.57
CA LEU A 106 -3.43 -2.18 26.99
C LEU A 106 -2.04 -2.21 27.67
N THR A 107 -1.08 -1.37 27.27
CA THR A 107 0.26 -1.29 27.93
C THR A 107 1.02 -0.03 27.52
N ALA A 108 1.52 0.74 28.49
CA ALA A 108 2.24 2.00 28.29
C ALA A 108 3.68 1.84 27.74
N GLU A 109 4.28 0.66 27.77
CA GLU A 109 5.72 0.47 27.55
C GLU A 109 6.21 0.42 26.10
N PHE A 110 5.31 0.21 25.11
CA PHE A 110 5.72 0.02 23.70
C PHE A 110 5.41 1.20 22.75
N THR A 111 4.93 2.31 23.27
CA THR A 111 4.34 3.40 22.45
C THR A 111 5.30 4.48 22.00
N GLU A 112 6.41 4.69 22.68
CA GLU A 112 7.34 5.81 22.43
C GLU A 112 7.97 5.81 21.01
N PRO A 113 8.53 4.70 20.48
CA PRO A 113 9.16 4.74 19.17
C PRO A 113 8.18 5.05 18.03
N ILE A 114 6.96 4.46 18.09
CA ILE A 114 5.95 4.62 17.05
C ILE A 114 5.24 5.97 17.17
N ARG A 115 5.05 6.47 18.40
CA ARG A 115 4.49 7.80 18.66
C ARG A 115 5.39 8.89 18.07
N ARG A 116 6.70 8.78 18.20
CA ARG A 116 7.66 9.70 17.57
C ARG A 116 7.53 9.70 16.03
N LEU A 117 7.21 8.54 15.42
CA LEU A 117 6.97 8.43 13.98
C LEU A 117 5.73 9.20 13.50
N VAL A 118 4.69 9.27 14.35
CA VAL A 118 3.41 9.93 14.01
C VAL A 118 3.39 11.39 14.50
N THR A 119 4.09 11.70 15.61
CA THR A 119 4.08 13.04 16.23
C THR A 119 5.31 13.88 15.90
N ALA A 120 6.26 13.38 15.10
CA ALA A 120 7.39 14.17 14.60
C ALA A 120 6.98 15.37 13.73
N GLU A 121 5.69 15.67 13.69
CA GLU A 121 5.16 16.89 13.08
C GLU A 121 5.55 18.18 13.82
N SER A 122 6.12 18.11 15.06
CA SER A 122 5.94 19.32 15.87
C SER A 122 7.19 20.14 16.18
N GLU A 123 8.41 19.65 16.02
CA GLU A 123 9.50 20.50 16.54
C GLU A 123 10.58 20.98 15.55
N ASN A 124 10.66 20.42 14.35
CA ASN A 124 11.65 20.92 13.36
C ASN A 124 11.16 20.99 11.90
N GLY A 125 9.89 21.21 11.66
CA GLY A 125 9.41 21.83 10.41
C GLY A 125 9.81 21.22 9.06
N VAL A 126 10.21 19.95 8.95
CA VAL A 126 10.85 19.38 7.75
C VAL A 126 10.05 18.29 7.05
N TRP A 127 8.76 18.16 7.32
CA TRP A 127 7.90 17.42 6.41
C TRP A 127 7.39 18.31 5.28
N LYS A 128 8.26 19.14 4.69
CA LYS A 128 7.99 19.69 3.38
C LYS A 128 8.27 18.61 2.34
N LEU A 129 7.39 17.59 2.27
CA LEU A 129 7.11 17.01 0.98
C LEU A 129 6.76 18.21 0.09
N SER A 130 7.54 18.45 -0.92
CA SER A 130 7.12 19.32 -2.01
C SER A 130 5.87 18.70 -2.61
N THR A 131 4.74 19.10 -2.09
CA THR A 131 3.40 18.65 -2.47
C THR A 131 2.95 19.33 -3.75
N GLU A 132 3.81 19.38 -4.73
CA GLU A 132 3.38 19.58 -6.11
C GLU A 132 3.20 18.21 -6.75
N TYR A 133 2.24 17.44 -6.21
CA TYR A 133 1.61 16.43 -7.05
C TYR A 133 0.78 17.18 -8.09
N PRO A 134 0.89 16.85 -9.36
CA PRO A 134 -0.08 17.33 -10.32
C PRO A 134 -1.45 16.82 -9.87
N GLN A 135 -2.21 17.70 -9.26
CA GLN A 135 -3.56 17.46 -8.69
C GLN A 135 -4.62 17.20 -9.77
N THR A 136 -4.22 16.86 -10.98
CA THR A 136 -5.07 16.92 -12.17
C THR A 136 -5.26 15.59 -12.89
N GLU A 137 -4.85 14.46 -12.31
CA GLU A 137 -5.11 13.20 -12.98
C GLU A 137 -6.34 12.53 -12.39
N THR A 138 -7.47 12.83 -13.00
CA THR A 138 -8.84 12.39 -12.67
C THR A 138 -9.05 10.86 -12.69
N TRP A 139 -8.02 10.08 -12.99
CA TRP A 139 -8.06 8.61 -13.08
C TRP A 139 -7.36 7.88 -11.93
N MET A 140 -6.98 8.58 -10.87
CA MET A 140 -6.38 7.92 -9.71
C MET A 140 -7.44 7.24 -8.85
N ILE A 141 -7.19 5.97 -8.52
CA ILE A 141 -8.04 5.24 -7.58
C ILE A 141 -7.87 5.84 -6.17
N PRO A 142 -8.96 6.06 -5.43
CA PRO A 142 -8.90 6.58 -4.07
C PRO A 142 -7.96 5.76 -3.19
N ALA A 143 -7.13 6.47 -2.40
CA ALA A 143 -6.11 5.87 -1.55
C ALA A 143 -6.66 4.81 -0.59
N ASP A 144 -7.83 5.08 0.01
CA ASP A 144 -8.51 4.15 0.92
C ASP A 144 -8.86 2.82 0.24
N ARG A 145 -9.21 2.86 -1.04
CA ARG A 145 -9.51 1.64 -1.80
C ARG A 145 -8.27 0.84 -2.11
N LEU A 146 -7.20 1.52 -2.55
CA LEU A 146 -5.91 0.86 -2.74
C LEU A 146 -5.45 0.20 -1.45
N PHE A 147 -5.52 0.92 -0.33
CA PHE A 147 -5.06 0.46 0.97
C PHE A 147 -5.88 -0.71 1.51
N ASN A 148 -7.21 -0.67 1.38
CA ASN A 148 -8.10 -1.67 1.95
C ASN A 148 -8.37 -2.87 1.03
N ARG A 149 -8.21 -2.73 -0.29
CA ARG A 149 -8.57 -3.78 -1.26
C ARG A 149 -7.37 -4.49 -1.88
N LEU A 150 -6.21 -3.86 -1.91
CA LEU A 150 -5.00 -4.46 -2.47
C LEU A 150 -4.05 -4.91 -1.36
N SER A 151 -3.50 -6.11 -1.52
CA SER A 151 -2.44 -6.57 -0.61
C SER A 151 -1.13 -5.84 -0.89
N SER A 152 -0.24 -5.82 0.10
CA SER A 152 1.13 -5.30 -0.06
C SER A 152 1.86 -5.89 -1.28
N THR A 153 1.58 -7.15 -1.61
CA THR A 153 2.18 -7.82 -2.78
C THR A 153 1.55 -7.32 -4.09
N HIS A 154 0.22 -7.11 -4.14
CA HIS A 154 -0.43 -6.50 -5.30
C HIS A 154 0.16 -5.12 -5.59
N LEU A 155 0.20 -4.24 -4.59
CA LEU A 155 0.75 -2.89 -4.72
C LEU A 155 2.21 -2.91 -5.19
N ASN A 156 3.00 -3.85 -4.68
CA ASN A 156 4.39 -4.00 -5.10
C ASN A 156 4.52 -4.44 -6.56
N THR A 157 3.73 -5.41 -7.01
CA THR A 157 3.70 -5.87 -8.40
C THR A 157 3.27 -4.74 -9.33
N ILE A 158 2.17 -4.06 -9.01
CA ILE A 158 1.61 -2.98 -9.83
C ILE A 158 2.53 -1.76 -9.84
N SER A 159 3.20 -1.43 -8.75
CA SER A 159 4.17 -0.33 -8.70
C SER A 159 5.34 -0.49 -9.67
N GLY A 160 5.61 -1.71 -10.15
CA GLY A 160 6.59 -1.98 -11.19
C GLY A 160 6.16 -1.56 -12.61
N ILE A 161 4.90 -1.17 -12.80
CA ILE A 161 4.39 -0.72 -14.09
C ILE A 161 4.69 0.78 -14.24
N GLU A 162 5.58 1.15 -15.16
CA GLU A 162 6.02 2.52 -15.36
C GLU A 162 4.89 3.43 -15.88
N ASN A 163 4.11 2.93 -16.85
CA ASN A 163 3.01 3.71 -17.43
C ASN A 163 1.87 3.89 -16.41
N PRO A 164 1.58 5.14 -15.98
CA PRO A 164 0.60 5.39 -14.93
C PRO A 164 -0.83 5.00 -15.31
N VAL A 165 -1.20 5.14 -16.59
CA VAL A 165 -2.53 4.76 -17.11
C VAL A 165 -2.70 3.23 -17.09
N LYS A 166 -1.68 2.50 -17.55
CA LYS A 166 -1.64 1.04 -17.47
C LYS A 166 -1.69 0.56 -16.02
N ARG A 167 -1.00 1.25 -15.13
CA ARG A 167 -1.02 0.96 -13.69
C ARG A 167 -2.42 1.12 -13.11
N ALA A 168 -3.08 2.25 -13.34
CA ALA A 168 -4.45 2.51 -12.88
C ALA A 168 -5.44 1.46 -13.42
N PHE A 169 -5.27 1.02 -14.67
CA PHE A 169 -6.07 -0.05 -15.24
C PHE A 169 -5.94 -1.36 -14.44
N TYR A 170 -4.70 -1.80 -14.13
CA TYR A 170 -4.50 -3.02 -13.35
C TYR A 170 -4.94 -2.88 -11.89
N GLU A 171 -4.82 -1.70 -11.27
CA GLU A 171 -5.38 -1.41 -9.95
C GLU A 171 -6.89 -1.63 -9.95
N MET A 172 -7.59 -1.01 -10.90
CA MET A 172 -9.04 -1.10 -11.05
C MET A 172 -9.49 -2.54 -11.32
N GLU A 173 -8.87 -3.22 -12.30
CA GLU A 173 -9.26 -4.59 -12.67
C GLU A 173 -8.97 -5.59 -11.54
N THR A 174 -7.88 -5.40 -10.79
CA THR A 174 -7.56 -6.24 -9.63
C THR A 174 -8.60 -6.07 -8.53
N ILE A 175 -9.03 -4.84 -8.24
CA ILE A 175 -10.06 -4.57 -7.24
C ILE A 175 -11.41 -5.12 -7.70
N ARG A 176 -11.82 -4.84 -8.95
CA ARG A 176 -13.09 -5.27 -9.52
C ARG A 176 -13.23 -6.78 -9.61
N GLY A 177 -12.17 -7.44 -10.09
CA GLY A 177 -12.14 -8.89 -10.30
C GLY A 177 -11.75 -9.67 -9.05
N CYS A 178 -11.44 -9.01 -7.93
CA CYS A 178 -10.88 -9.63 -6.72
C CYS A 178 -9.72 -10.58 -7.06
N TRP A 179 -8.83 -10.17 -7.98
CA TRP A 179 -7.76 -11.03 -8.46
C TRP A 179 -6.78 -11.38 -7.35
N SER A 180 -6.34 -12.62 -7.36
CA SER A 180 -5.15 -13.02 -6.59
C SER A 180 -3.88 -12.43 -7.22
N VAL A 181 -2.79 -12.42 -6.46
CA VAL A 181 -1.48 -11.95 -6.98
C VAL A 181 -1.07 -12.74 -8.22
N LYS A 182 -1.28 -14.06 -8.23
CA LYS A 182 -0.98 -14.93 -9.38
C LYS A 182 -1.83 -14.58 -10.60
N GLU A 183 -3.10 -14.26 -10.39
CA GLU A 183 -3.98 -13.83 -11.47
C GLU A 183 -3.53 -12.49 -12.04
N LEU A 184 -3.23 -11.51 -11.19
CA LEU A 184 -2.69 -10.22 -11.60
C LEU A 184 -1.42 -10.40 -12.45
N GLU A 185 -0.45 -11.19 -11.98
CA GLU A 185 0.79 -11.49 -12.71
C GLU A 185 0.50 -12.13 -14.08
N ARG A 186 -0.45 -13.07 -14.13
CA ARG A 186 -0.90 -13.68 -15.37
C ARG A 186 -1.49 -12.68 -16.34
N GLN A 187 -2.34 -11.78 -15.86
CA GLN A 187 -2.99 -10.76 -16.70
C GLN A 187 -1.97 -9.73 -17.21
N ILE A 188 -0.98 -9.36 -16.40
CA ILE A 188 0.13 -8.50 -16.84
C ILE A 188 0.95 -9.21 -17.93
N ALA A 189 1.33 -10.47 -17.70
CA ALA A 189 2.12 -11.26 -18.66
C ALA A 189 1.37 -11.51 -19.98
N SER A 190 0.05 -11.65 -19.94
CA SER A 190 -0.79 -11.83 -21.12
C SER A 190 -1.11 -10.53 -21.87
N LEU A 191 -0.54 -9.40 -21.44
CA LEU A 191 -0.76 -8.08 -22.05
C LEU A 191 -2.26 -7.71 -22.10
N TYR A 192 -2.97 -7.97 -21.01
CA TYR A 192 -4.42 -7.76 -20.96
C TYR A 192 -4.81 -6.30 -21.22
N TYR A 193 -4.06 -5.32 -20.69
CA TYR A 193 -4.27 -3.91 -20.98
C TYR A 193 -4.18 -3.59 -22.48
N GLU A 194 -3.18 -4.11 -23.17
CA GLU A 194 -2.98 -3.89 -24.59
C GLU A 194 -4.10 -4.53 -25.43
N ARG A 195 -4.56 -5.71 -25.04
CA ARG A 195 -5.64 -6.44 -25.72
C ARG A 195 -7.02 -5.86 -25.48
N SER A 196 -7.23 -5.17 -24.35
CA SER A 196 -8.53 -4.59 -24.00
C SER A 196 -8.96 -3.46 -24.93
N GLY A 197 -8.09 -2.98 -25.82
CA GLY A 197 -8.34 -1.84 -26.71
C GLY A 197 -8.32 -0.47 -26.01
N LEU A 198 -8.30 -0.44 -24.67
CA LEU A 198 -8.26 0.78 -23.86
C LEU A 198 -6.91 1.49 -23.94
N SER A 199 -5.87 0.79 -24.33
CA SER A 199 -4.54 1.34 -24.59
C SER A 199 -4.53 2.41 -25.68
N LYS A 200 -5.51 2.37 -26.59
CA LYS A 200 -5.67 3.32 -27.71
C LYS A 200 -6.61 4.48 -27.39
N ASN A 201 -7.42 4.36 -26.33
CA ASN A 201 -8.41 5.36 -25.96
C ASN A 201 -8.30 5.73 -24.47
N LYS A 202 -7.40 6.69 -24.18
CA LYS A 202 -7.16 7.19 -22.82
C LYS A 202 -8.40 7.84 -22.19
N GLU A 203 -9.24 8.45 -22.98
CA GLU A 203 -10.45 9.12 -22.52
C GLU A 203 -11.50 8.10 -22.05
N ALA A 204 -11.69 7.02 -22.81
CA ALA A 204 -12.58 5.92 -22.41
C ALA A 204 -12.07 5.22 -21.13
N LEU A 205 -10.76 5.06 -20.97
CA LEU A 205 -10.19 4.50 -19.75
C LEU A 205 -10.39 5.44 -18.57
N SER A 206 -10.14 6.75 -18.74
CA SER A 206 -10.36 7.76 -17.70
C SER A 206 -11.82 7.77 -17.24
N ALA A 207 -12.77 7.78 -18.18
CA ALA A 207 -14.21 7.72 -17.89
C ALA A 207 -14.58 6.44 -17.13
N LEU A 208 -14.02 5.30 -17.51
CA LEU A 208 -14.28 4.00 -16.87
C LEU A 208 -13.72 3.94 -15.46
N VAL A 209 -12.53 4.47 -15.20
CA VAL A 209 -11.93 4.58 -13.86
C VAL A 209 -12.77 5.51 -12.98
N GLN A 210 -13.19 6.66 -13.49
CA GLN A 210 -14.04 7.62 -12.77
C GLN A 210 -15.41 7.00 -12.43
N GLN A 211 -16.07 6.39 -13.39
CA GLN A 211 -17.39 5.77 -13.18
C GLN A 211 -17.32 4.65 -12.14
N GLN A 212 -16.28 3.84 -12.16
CA GLN A 212 -16.12 2.75 -11.20
C GLN A 212 -15.59 3.22 -9.84
N ALA A 213 -14.80 4.28 -9.76
CA ALA A 213 -14.43 4.90 -8.48
C ALA A 213 -15.67 5.38 -7.70
N THR A 214 -16.74 5.79 -8.41
CA THR A 214 -17.98 6.24 -7.80
C THR A 214 -18.95 5.08 -7.45
N LEU A 215 -18.95 4.00 -8.24
CA LEU A 215 -19.89 2.88 -8.09
C LEU A 215 -19.51 1.84 -7.02
N LEU A 216 -18.25 1.78 -6.64
CA LEU A 216 -17.78 0.84 -5.60
C LEU A 216 -18.05 1.39 -4.19
N GLN A 217 -19.29 1.64 -3.82
CA GLN A 217 -19.67 1.90 -2.43
C GLN A 217 -19.54 0.63 -1.57
N PRO A 218 -19.34 0.75 -0.22
CA PRO A 218 -19.03 -0.38 0.66
C PRO A 218 -20.21 -1.34 0.93
N LYS A 219 -21.12 -1.51 0.00
CA LYS A 219 -22.30 -2.37 0.17
C LYS A 219 -22.08 -3.85 -0.15
N ASP A 220 -20.91 -4.21 -0.68
CA ASP A 220 -20.64 -5.59 -1.11
C ASP A 220 -19.47 -6.18 -0.30
N VAL A 221 -19.68 -6.30 1.02
CA VAL A 221 -18.88 -7.14 1.91
C VAL A 221 -19.79 -8.19 2.52
#